data_17cc47a376c9bef48840afac3ddead93
#
_entry.id   17cc47a376c9bef48840afac3ddead93
#
_cell.length_a   1.000
_cell.length_b   1.000
_cell.length_c   1.000
_cell.angle_alpha   90.00
_cell.angle_beta   90.00
_cell.angle_gamma   90.00
#
_symmetry.space_group_name_H-M   'P 1'
#
loop_
_entity.id
_entity.type
_entity.pdbx_description
1 polymer ?
#
loop_
_entity_poly.entity_id
_entity_poly.type
_entity_poly.pdbx_seq_one_letter_code
_entity_poly.pdbx_strand_id
1 'polypeptide(L)'
;MQKYLFIDRDGTLLQSPPPGGQIDSFEKLHFYPHVITWLGRIARELPFKLVMVTNQNGLNTAMYPTDQFYPTQNFMLEVFKNEDIHFHDIVVDDSLPEQNSPMRKPRIGRMTKFLNNENVDIKNSFVIGDRLTDVQFAKNLGCKGIFINPENMRGQIELIDSPEELRNNWVVLATHHWQDIYEFLSKQ
;
A
#
# COMPACT_ATOMS: atom_id res chain seq x y z
N MET A 1 -20.56 -3.27 -8.99
CA MET A 1 -19.33 -3.93 -8.50
C MET A 1 -18.60 -2.99 -7.55
N GLN A 2 -17.91 -3.52 -6.53
CA GLN A 2 -17.21 -2.74 -5.51
C GLN A 2 -15.79 -2.40 -5.95
N LYS A 3 -15.45 -1.12 -5.94
CA LYS A 3 -14.07 -0.64 -6.17
C LYS A 3 -13.25 -0.67 -4.88
N TYR A 4 -11.94 -0.87 -5.00
CA TYR A 4 -11.01 -0.95 -3.89
C TYR A 4 -9.80 -0.03 -4.09
N LEU A 5 -9.25 0.46 -2.98
CA LEU A 5 -7.91 1.04 -2.90
C LEU A 5 -7.02 0.08 -2.12
N PHE A 6 -6.05 -0.50 -2.79
CA PHE A 6 -5.00 -1.32 -2.18
C PHE A 6 -3.85 -0.39 -1.82
N ILE A 7 -3.61 -0.18 -0.54
CA ILE A 7 -2.75 0.89 -0.05
C ILE A 7 -1.56 0.28 0.68
N ASP A 8 -0.35 0.63 0.27
CA ASP A 8 0.85 0.28 1.01
C ASP A 8 0.92 1.05 2.35
N ARG A 9 1.72 0.53 3.29
CA ARG A 9 1.86 1.10 4.63
C ARG A 9 3.05 2.06 4.71
N ASP A 10 4.27 1.54 4.54
CA ASP A 10 5.52 2.25 4.81
C ASP A 10 5.94 3.09 3.60
N GLY A 11 5.98 4.40 3.75
CA GLY A 11 6.18 5.36 2.68
C GLY A 11 4.88 5.89 2.06
N THR A 12 3.73 5.38 2.48
CA THR A 12 2.42 5.69 1.92
C THR A 12 1.43 6.18 2.99
N LEU A 13 1.06 5.35 3.95
CA LEU A 13 0.27 5.74 5.14
C LEU A 13 1.16 6.32 6.24
N LEU A 14 2.33 5.74 6.41
CA LEU A 14 3.38 6.19 7.30
C LEU A 14 4.58 6.67 6.48
N GLN A 15 5.40 7.53 7.07
CA GLN A 15 6.69 7.88 6.47
C GLN A 15 7.59 6.64 6.40
N SER A 16 8.38 6.54 5.34
CA SER A 16 9.33 5.43 5.19
C SER A 16 10.35 5.44 6.33
N PRO A 17 10.64 4.29 6.94
CA PRO A 17 11.79 4.18 7.82
C PRO A 17 13.10 4.38 7.03
N PRO A 18 14.22 4.68 7.70
CA PRO A 18 15.53 4.69 7.06
C PRO A 18 15.81 3.38 6.29
N PRO A 19 16.71 3.39 5.28
CA PRO A 19 17.09 2.18 4.56
C PRO A 19 17.50 1.04 5.51
N GLY A 20 16.90 -0.14 5.33
CA GLY A 20 17.14 -1.32 6.19
C GLY A 20 16.47 -1.25 7.56
N GLY A 21 15.78 -0.17 7.90
CA GLY A 21 15.03 -0.02 9.15
C GLY A 21 13.61 -0.53 9.06
N GLN A 22 12.98 -0.65 10.23
CA GLN A 22 11.58 -1.02 10.44
C GLN A 22 10.89 0.06 11.27
N ILE A 23 9.56 0.11 11.24
CA ILE A 23 8.76 0.92 12.17
C ILE A 23 8.44 0.02 13.38
N ASP A 24 9.43 -0.16 14.23
CA ASP A 24 9.46 -1.10 15.36
C ASP A 24 9.23 -0.43 16.72
N SER A 25 9.03 0.89 16.72
CA SER A 25 8.74 1.67 17.92
C SER A 25 7.85 2.88 17.61
N PHE A 26 7.23 3.47 18.66
CA PHE A 26 6.38 4.65 18.50
C PHE A 26 7.17 5.88 18.06
N GLU A 27 8.45 6.01 18.43
CA GLU A 27 9.32 7.10 18.01
C GLU A 27 9.56 7.10 16.48
N LYS A 28 9.45 5.94 15.84
CA LYS A 28 9.60 5.78 14.39
C LYS A 28 8.28 5.85 13.64
N LEU A 29 7.15 5.85 14.37
CA LEU A 29 5.83 5.89 13.78
C LEU A 29 5.45 7.34 13.47
N HIS A 30 5.61 7.74 12.23
CA HIS A 30 5.19 9.04 11.73
C HIS A 30 4.18 8.85 10.59
N PHE A 31 3.00 9.45 10.72
CA PHE A 31 2.02 9.44 9.63
C PHE A 31 2.57 10.23 8.43
N TYR A 32 2.21 9.78 7.23
CA TYR A 32 2.52 10.53 6.02
C TYR A 32 1.82 11.90 6.08
N PRO A 33 2.45 12.99 5.61
CA PRO A 33 1.85 14.33 5.70
C PRO A 33 0.42 14.35 5.16
N HIS A 34 -0.51 14.86 5.98
CA HIS A 34 -1.92 15.03 5.66
C HIS A 34 -2.72 13.76 5.28
N VAL A 35 -2.14 12.56 5.46
CA VAL A 35 -2.83 11.29 5.12
C VAL A 35 -4.15 11.14 5.85
N ILE A 36 -4.22 11.45 7.14
CA ILE A 36 -5.45 11.30 7.96
C ILE A 36 -6.57 12.17 7.35
N THR A 37 -6.28 13.41 7.03
CA THR A 37 -7.26 14.35 6.45
C THR A 37 -7.81 13.83 5.12
N TRP A 38 -6.93 13.49 4.18
CA TRP A 38 -7.35 13.19 2.82
C TRP A 38 -7.85 11.76 2.65
N LEU A 39 -7.25 10.79 3.34
CA LEU A 39 -7.76 9.41 3.36
C LEU A 39 -9.12 9.34 4.07
N GLY A 40 -9.33 10.15 5.11
CA GLY A 40 -10.63 10.28 5.75
C GLY A 40 -11.70 10.82 4.79
N ARG A 41 -11.37 11.82 3.96
CA ARG A 41 -12.26 12.28 2.91
C ARG A 41 -12.53 11.20 1.86
N ILE A 42 -11.50 10.50 1.39
CA ILE A 42 -11.66 9.37 0.46
C ILE A 42 -12.62 8.33 1.04
N ALA A 43 -12.42 7.93 2.30
CA ALA A 43 -13.23 6.92 2.96
C ALA A 43 -14.71 7.30 3.10
N ARG A 44 -15.00 8.57 3.34
CA ARG A 44 -16.38 9.06 3.55
C ARG A 44 -17.09 9.49 2.26
N GLU A 45 -16.35 10.03 1.29
CA GLU A 45 -16.94 10.74 0.15
C GLU A 45 -16.89 9.92 -1.14
N LEU A 46 -16.02 8.91 -1.23
CA LEU A 46 -15.79 8.17 -2.48
C LEU A 46 -16.18 6.69 -2.36
N PRO A 47 -16.59 6.03 -3.46
CA PRO A 47 -17.13 4.67 -3.44
C PRO A 47 -16.03 3.58 -3.40
N PHE A 48 -14.98 3.77 -2.62
CA PHE A 48 -13.88 2.82 -2.50
C PHE A 48 -13.86 2.16 -1.13
N LYS A 49 -13.61 0.85 -1.08
CA LYS A 49 -13.19 0.16 0.14
C LYS A 49 -11.68 0.15 0.25
N LEU A 50 -11.18 0.40 1.45
CA LEU A 50 -9.75 0.48 1.72
C LEU A 50 -9.21 -0.89 2.11
N VAL A 51 -8.10 -1.30 1.51
CA VAL A 51 -7.36 -2.52 1.85
C VAL A 51 -5.89 -2.16 2.04
N MET A 52 -5.35 -2.42 3.22
CA MET A 52 -3.91 -2.26 3.44
C MET A 52 -3.17 -3.49 2.92
N VAL A 53 -2.10 -3.29 2.13
CA VAL A 53 -1.28 -4.39 1.62
C VAL A 53 0.20 -4.04 1.81
N THR A 54 0.86 -4.70 2.75
CA THR A 54 2.24 -4.35 3.13
C THR A 54 3.16 -5.56 3.19
N ASN A 55 4.42 -5.37 2.75
CA ASN A 55 5.52 -6.32 2.94
C ASN A 55 6.32 -5.89 4.17
N GLN A 56 6.39 -6.77 5.18
CA GLN A 56 7.11 -6.54 6.43
C GLN A 56 8.26 -7.56 6.54
N ASN A 57 9.42 -7.16 6.02
CA ASN A 57 10.58 -8.05 5.89
C ASN A 57 11.00 -8.67 7.22
N GLY A 58 10.98 -9.99 7.30
CA GLY A 58 11.42 -10.74 8.45
C GLY A 58 10.52 -10.64 9.68
N LEU A 59 9.29 -10.16 9.52
CA LEU A 59 8.30 -10.18 10.60
C LEU A 59 8.12 -11.62 11.11
N ASN A 60 7.91 -11.76 12.41
CA ASN A 60 7.81 -13.04 13.10
C ASN A 60 9.16 -13.83 13.17
N THR A 61 10.27 -13.12 13.02
CA THR A 61 11.63 -13.67 13.24
C THR A 61 12.39 -12.80 14.24
N ALA A 62 13.62 -13.19 14.59
CA ALA A 62 14.50 -12.37 15.44
C ALA A 62 14.88 -11.02 14.79
N MET A 63 14.75 -10.89 13.46
CA MET A 63 15.00 -9.65 12.73
C MET A 63 13.92 -8.59 12.97
N TYR A 64 12.66 -9.04 13.06
CA TYR A 64 11.51 -8.17 13.32
C TYR A 64 10.47 -8.93 14.16
N PRO A 65 10.63 -8.95 15.48
CA PRO A 65 9.71 -9.64 16.39
C PRO A 65 8.30 -9.05 16.35
N THR A 66 7.31 -9.89 16.59
CA THR A 66 5.90 -9.50 16.54
C THR A 66 5.52 -8.46 17.61
N ASP A 67 6.18 -8.48 18.77
CA ASP A 67 6.00 -7.52 19.85
C ASP A 67 6.56 -6.12 19.55
N GLN A 68 7.36 -5.99 18.50
CA GLN A 68 7.79 -4.69 17.95
C GLN A 68 6.86 -4.20 16.83
N PHE A 69 6.30 -5.09 16.03
CA PHE A 69 5.41 -4.74 14.93
C PHE A 69 3.98 -4.41 15.40
N TYR A 70 3.34 -5.31 16.14
CA TYR A 70 1.91 -5.17 16.44
C TYR A 70 1.55 -3.96 17.29
N PRO A 71 2.35 -3.49 18.26
CA PRO A 71 2.02 -2.26 18.99
C PRO A 71 1.91 -1.05 18.08
N THR A 72 2.86 -0.85 17.17
CA THR A 72 2.85 0.27 16.22
C THR A 72 1.73 0.12 15.17
N GLN A 73 1.53 -1.09 14.66
CA GLN A 73 0.46 -1.40 13.72
C GLN A 73 -0.92 -1.15 14.31
N ASN A 74 -1.18 -1.65 15.51
CA ASN A 74 -2.48 -1.51 16.18
C ASN A 74 -2.76 -0.05 16.54
N PHE A 75 -1.76 0.68 17.02
CA PHE A 75 -1.90 2.10 17.30
C PHE A 75 -2.24 2.91 16.05
N MET A 76 -1.54 2.67 14.93
CA MET A 76 -1.84 3.32 13.66
C MET A 76 -3.30 3.04 13.23
N LEU A 77 -3.75 1.78 13.33
CA LEU A 77 -5.12 1.39 12.97
C LEU A 77 -6.15 2.02 13.89
N GLU A 78 -5.85 2.14 15.19
CA GLU A 78 -6.72 2.82 16.15
C GLU A 78 -6.86 4.32 15.84
N VAL A 79 -5.74 4.98 15.50
CA VAL A 79 -5.78 6.40 15.06
C VAL A 79 -6.67 6.55 13.83
N PHE A 80 -6.50 5.71 12.81
CA PHE A 80 -7.35 5.76 11.62
C PHE A 80 -8.83 5.49 11.96
N LYS A 81 -9.11 4.50 12.81
CA LYS A 81 -10.47 4.18 13.25
C LYS A 81 -11.13 5.34 14.00
N ASN A 82 -10.40 6.06 14.84
CA ASN A 82 -10.90 7.23 15.56
C ASN A 82 -11.27 8.41 14.63
N GLU A 83 -10.72 8.41 13.40
CA GLU A 83 -11.02 9.36 12.32
C GLU A 83 -12.00 8.80 11.28
N ASP A 84 -12.78 7.74 11.65
CA ASP A 84 -13.73 7.05 10.77
C ASP A 84 -13.10 6.45 9.49
N ILE A 85 -11.82 6.13 9.53
CA ILE A 85 -11.11 5.47 8.45
C ILE A 85 -11.01 3.97 8.76
N HIS A 86 -11.81 3.17 8.07
CA HIS A 86 -11.89 1.73 8.29
C HIS A 86 -11.29 0.95 7.12
N PHE A 87 -10.32 0.10 7.41
CA PHE A 87 -9.80 -0.84 6.42
C PHE A 87 -10.72 -2.07 6.34
N HIS A 88 -11.19 -2.36 5.14
CA HIS A 88 -12.00 -3.56 4.85
C HIS A 88 -11.18 -4.83 5.07
N ASP A 89 -9.87 -4.76 4.81
CA ASP A 89 -8.93 -5.86 4.98
C ASP A 89 -7.51 -5.34 5.21
N ILE A 90 -6.70 -6.15 5.87
CA ILE A 90 -5.29 -5.87 6.14
C ILE A 90 -4.47 -7.09 5.78
N VAL A 91 -3.65 -6.95 4.75
CA VAL A 91 -2.81 -8.01 4.19
C VAL A 91 -1.35 -7.70 4.51
N VAL A 92 -0.74 -8.51 5.35
CA VAL A 92 0.66 -8.42 5.74
C VAL A 92 1.42 -9.62 5.18
N ASP A 93 2.51 -9.39 4.47
CA ASP A 93 3.46 -10.43 4.07
C ASP A 93 4.74 -10.30 4.89
N ASP A 94 5.17 -11.39 5.51
CA ASP A 94 6.32 -11.48 6.42
C ASP A 94 7.59 -12.03 5.76
N SER A 95 7.50 -12.41 4.48
CA SER A 95 8.62 -13.02 3.77
C SER A 95 9.71 -12.01 3.40
N LEU A 96 10.94 -12.52 3.27
CA LEU A 96 12.07 -11.78 2.72
C LEU A 96 12.03 -11.83 1.18
N PRO A 97 12.62 -10.82 0.49
CA PRO A 97 12.71 -10.81 -0.98
C PRO A 97 13.32 -12.08 -1.57
N GLU A 98 14.37 -12.63 -0.94
CA GLU A 98 15.12 -13.81 -1.38
C GLU A 98 14.29 -15.10 -1.36
N GLN A 99 13.24 -15.14 -0.55
CA GLN A 99 12.32 -16.29 -0.46
C GLN A 99 11.39 -16.41 -1.66
N ASN A 100 11.31 -15.38 -2.50
CA ASN A 100 10.48 -15.36 -3.71
C ASN A 100 9.02 -15.81 -3.47
N SER A 101 8.47 -15.52 -2.29
CA SER A 101 7.12 -15.93 -1.91
C SER A 101 6.08 -15.46 -2.93
N PRO A 102 5.17 -16.32 -3.39
CA PRO A 102 4.07 -15.93 -4.27
C PRO A 102 3.07 -14.99 -3.58
N MET A 103 3.13 -14.90 -2.26
CA MET A 103 2.24 -14.09 -1.42
C MET A 103 2.73 -12.64 -1.27
N ARG A 104 4.03 -12.40 -1.52
CA ARG A 104 4.68 -11.10 -1.36
C ARG A 104 4.45 -10.19 -2.57
N LYS A 105 4.09 -8.89 -2.36
CA LYS A 105 4.13 -7.89 -3.44
C LYS A 105 5.53 -7.84 -4.08
N PRO A 106 5.62 -7.76 -5.41
CA PRO A 106 4.57 -7.45 -6.38
C PRO A 106 3.71 -8.64 -6.83
N ARG A 107 3.88 -9.84 -6.26
CA ARG A 107 3.05 -11.01 -6.59
C ARG A 107 1.68 -10.90 -5.90
N ILE A 108 0.69 -11.59 -6.46
CA ILE A 108 -0.74 -11.39 -6.13
C ILE A 108 -1.38 -12.59 -5.38
N GLY A 109 -0.57 -13.51 -4.84
CA GLY A 109 -1.09 -14.73 -4.21
C GLY A 109 -2.06 -14.47 -3.05
N ARG A 110 -1.86 -13.39 -2.28
CA ARG A 110 -2.78 -13.00 -1.20
C ARG A 110 -4.06 -12.31 -1.68
N MET A 111 -4.17 -12.02 -3.00
CA MET A 111 -5.30 -11.28 -3.58
C MET A 111 -6.39 -12.18 -4.17
N THR A 112 -6.26 -13.49 -4.09
CA THR A 112 -7.20 -14.47 -4.69
C THR A 112 -8.66 -14.22 -4.30
N LYS A 113 -8.94 -13.79 -3.06
CA LYS A 113 -10.30 -13.47 -2.60
C LYS A 113 -10.92 -12.26 -3.30
N PHE A 114 -10.10 -11.33 -3.78
CA PHE A 114 -10.58 -10.19 -4.58
C PHE A 114 -10.69 -10.55 -6.04
N LEU A 115 -9.74 -11.32 -6.58
CA LEU A 115 -9.68 -11.71 -7.99
C LEU A 115 -10.78 -12.71 -8.38
N ASN A 116 -11.14 -13.59 -7.44
CA ASN A 116 -12.16 -14.62 -7.66
C ASN A 116 -13.59 -14.17 -7.28
N ASN A 117 -13.79 -12.89 -6.95
CA ASN A 117 -15.09 -12.37 -6.53
C ASN A 117 -15.67 -11.47 -7.64
N GLU A 118 -16.72 -11.94 -8.29
CA GLU A 118 -17.41 -11.23 -9.39
C GLU A 118 -18.00 -9.87 -8.98
N ASN A 119 -18.18 -9.62 -7.69
CA ASN A 119 -18.64 -8.32 -7.18
C ASN A 119 -17.50 -7.30 -7.00
N VAL A 120 -16.25 -7.67 -7.25
CA VAL A 120 -15.09 -6.78 -7.18
C VAL A 120 -14.78 -6.19 -8.55
N ASP A 121 -14.66 -4.88 -8.60
CA ASP A 121 -14.24 -4.13 -9.80
C ASP A 121 -12.76 -3.82 -9.75
N ILE A 122 -11.93 -4.83 -10.04
CA ILE A 122 -10.47 -4.67 -10.05
C ILE A 122 -10.04 -3.62 -11.07
N LYS A 123 -10.65 -3.60 -12.25
CA LYS A 123 -10.26 -2.71 -13.35
C LYS A 123 -10.37 -1.22 -12.98
N ASN A 124 -11.37 -0.87 -12.18
CA ASN A 124 -11.61 0.49 -11.68
C ASN A 124 -11.14 0.68 -10.23
N SER A 125 -10.36 -0.26 -9.70
CA SER A 125 -9.63 -0.16 -8.45
C SER A 125 -8.23 0.42 -8.67
N PHE A 126 -7.54 0.82 -7.59
CA PHE A 126 -6.19 1.36 -7.68
C PHE A 126 -5.29 0.78 -6.59
N VAL A 127 -3.99 0.71 -6.89
CA VAL A 127 -2.95 0.54 -5.88
C VAL A 127 -2.31 1.89 -5.60
N ILE A 128 -2.13 2.24 -4.33
CA ILE A 128 -1.42 3.43 -3.88
C ILE A 128 -0.17 2.96 -3.14
N GLY A 129 1.00 3.37 -3.60
CA GLY A 129 2.26 2.98 -2.99
C GLY A 129 3.42 3.90 -3.37
N ASP A 130 4.51 3.79 -2.60
CA ASP A 130 5.71 4.63 -2.75
C ASP A 130 6.85 3.97 -3.54
N ARG A 131 6.62 2.76 -4.06
CA ARG A 131 7.63 1.98 -4.80
C ARG A 131 7.11 1.51 -6.14
N LEU A 132 8.03 1.30 -7.08
CA LEU A 132 7.67 0.67 -8.37
C LEU A 132 7.17 -0.77 -8.21
N THR A 133 7.51 -1.45 -7.11
CA THR A 133 6.91 -2.76 -6.77
C THR A 133 5.41 -2.67 -6.50
N ASP A 134 4.89 -1.54 -6.02
CA ASP A 134 3.45 -1.32 -5.87
C ASP A 134 2.78 -1.07 -7.23
N VAL A 135 3.47 -0.38 -8.15
CA VAL A 135 3.01 -0.21 -9.53
C VAL A 135 3.02 -1.55 -10.27
N GLN A 136 4.06 -2.37 -10.08
CA GLN A 136 4.11 -3.73 -10.59
C GLN A 136 2.98 -4.59 -10.01
N PHE A 137 2.67 -4.43 -8.73
CA PHE A 137 1.57 -5.10 -8.08
C PHE A 137 0.22 -4.69 -8.69
N ALA A 138 0.02 -3.40 -8.98
CA ALA A 138 -1.16 -2.91 -9.68
C ALA A 138 -1.33 -3.55 -11.06
N LYS A 139 -0.25 -3.61 -11.85
CA LYS A 139 -0.21 -4.30 -13.14
C LYS A 139 -0.62 -5.78 -13.00
N ASN A 140 -0.03 -6.47 -12.05
CA ASN A 140 -0.28 -7.89 -11.82
C ASN A 140 -1.72 -8.18 -11.35
N LEU A 141 -2.35 -7.22 -10.64
CA LEU A 141 -3.77 -7.26 -10.28
C LEU A 141 -4.71 -6.98 -11.46
N GLY A 142 -4.25 -6.23 -12.47
CA GLY A 142 -5.07 -5.76 -13.58
C GLY A 142 -5.73 -4.39 -13.33
N CYS A 143 -5.16 -3.58 -12.44
CA CYS A 143 -5.58 -2.19 -12.17
C CYS A 143 -4.41 -1.22 -12.37
N LYS A 144 -4.62 0.06 -12.09
CA LYS A 144 -3.59 1.11 -12.23
C LYS A 144 -2.98 1.50 -10.89
N GLY A 145 -1.74 2.01 -10.94
CA GLY A 145 -1.00 2.48 -9.77
C GLY A 145 -1.05 4.00 -9.62
N ILE A 146 -1.24 4.46 -8.39
CA ILE A 146 -0.99 5.82 -7.94
C ILE A 146 0.34 5.79 -7.20
N PHE A 147 1.32 6.51 -7.73
CA PHE A 147 2.70 6.47 -7.25
C PHE A 147 2.97 7.70 -6.38
N ILE A 148 2.92 7.51 -5.06
CA ILE A 148 3.30 8.55 -4.11
C ILE A 148 4.81 8.50 -3.89
N ASN A 149 5.49 9.65 -3.80
CA ASN A 149 6.94 9.76 -3.72
C ASN A 149 7.69 9.14 -4.92
N PRO A 150 7.50 9.67 -6.14
CA PRO A 150 7.95 9.06 -7.39
C PRO A 150 9.48 8.97 -7.56
N GLU A 151 10.28 9.64 -6.72
CA GLU A 151 11.74 9.54 -6.70
C GLU A 151 12.24 8.32 -5.91
N ASN A 152 11.35 7.61 -5.20
CA ASN A 152 11.74 6.43 -4.45
C ASN A 152 12.20 5.29 -5.38
N MET A 153 13.48 4.95 -5.29
CA MET A 153 14.12 3.91 -6.11
C MET A 153 14.27 2.56 -5.38
N ARG A 154 13.66 2.40 -4.20
CA ARG A 154 13.78 1.17 -3.41
C ARG A 154 12.99 0.01 -4.04
N GLY A 155 13.44 -1.20 -3.80
CA GLY A 155 12.74 -2.43 -4.18
C GLY A 155 12.82 -2.81 -5.65
N GLN A 156 13.63 -2.14 -6.47
CA GLN A 156 13.71 -2.41 -7.91
C GLN A 156 14.20 -3.82 -8.26
N ILE A 157 14.93 -4.47 -7.37
CA ILE A 157 15.40 -5.85 -7.55
C ILE A 157 14.23 -6.87 -7.63
N GLU A 158 13.06 -6.51 -7.12
CA GLU A 158 11.87 -7.37 -7.14
C GLU A 158 10.97 -7.12 -8.37
N LEU A 159 11.36 -6.20 -9.25
CA LEU A 159 10.58 -5.88 -10.46
C LEU A 159 10.69 -6.99 -11.51
N ILE A 160 9.60 -7.22 -12.23
CA ILE A 160 9.51 -8.11 -13.39
C ILE A 160 9.66 -7.31 -14.66
N ASP A 161 9.00 -6.16 -14.71
CA ASP A 161 9.02 -5.23 -15.84
C ASP A 161 10.04 -4.10 -15.62
N SER A 162 10.43 -3.42 -16.68
CA SER A 162 11.33 -2.28 -16.56
C SER A 162 10.66 -1.10 -15.82
N PRO A 163 11.43 -0.29 -15.08
CA PRO A 163 10.91 0.92 -14.46
C PRO A 163 10.21 1.88 -15.45
N GLU A 164 10.71 1.97 -16.67
CA GLU A 164 10.14 2.81 -17.72
C GLU A 164 8.77 2.31 -18.16
N GLU A 165 8.62 1.01 -18.43
CA GLU A 165 7.34 0.36 -18.76
C GLU A 165 6.30 0.62 -17.67
N LEU A 166 6.67 0.43 -16.42
CA LEU A 166 5.77 0.62 -15.28
C LEU A 166 5.32 2.08 -15.16
N ARG A 167 6.25 3.04 -15.27
CA ARG A 167 5.94 4.47 -15.17
C ARG A 167 5.03 4.94 -16.30
N ASN A 168 5.33 4.55 -17.54
CA ASN A 168 4.63 5.06 -18.72
C ASN A 168 3.23 4.45 -18.89
N ASN A 169 3.06 3.17 -18.54
CA ASN A 169 1.85 2.43 -18.88
C ASN A 169 0.95 2.11 -17.69
N TRP A 170 1.49 2.12 -16.46
CA TRP A 170 0.75 1.66 -15.27
C TRP A 170 0.55 2.71 -14.18
N VAL A 171 1.33 3.80 -14.17
CA VAL A 171 1.10 4.94 -13.29
C VAL A 171 0.07 5.88 -13.92
N VAL A 172 -1.02 6.16 -13.18
CA VAL A 172 -2.04 7.13 -13.60
C VAL A 172 -1.91 8.47 -12.90
N LEU A 173 -1.23 8.49 -11.77
CA LEU A 173 -0.89 9.69 -11.00
C LEU A 173 0.45 9.46 -10.31
N ALA A 174 1.37 10.41 -10.43
CA ALA A 174 2.59 10.51 -9.64
C ALA A 174 2.55 11.80 -8.83
N THR A 175 2.69 11.72 -7.50
CA THR A 175 2.53 12.87 -6.61
C THR A 175 3.27 12.67 -5.29
N HIS A 176 3.42 13.74 -4.50
CA HIS A 176 3.87 13.71 -3.11
C HIS A 176 2.73 13.97 -2.11
N HIS A 177 1.49 14.23 -2.61
CA HIS A 177 0.43 14.75 -1.77
C HIS A 177 -0.84 13.88 -1.82
N TRP A 178 -1.35 13.52 -0.66
CA TRP A 178 -2.64 12.82 -0.53
C TRP A 178 -3.82 13.65 -1.06
N GLN A 179 -3.69 14.99 -1.09
CA GLN A 179 -4.68 15.85 -1.71
C GLN A 179 -4.87 15.54 -3.19
N ASP A 180 -3.78 15.43 -3.94
CA ASP A 180 -3.85 15.14 -5.38
C ASP A 180 -4.49 13.77 -5.65
N ILE A 181 -4.23 12.80 -4.74
CA ILE A 181 -4.86 11.47 -4.80
C ILE A 181 -6.37 11.59 -4.64
N TYR A 182 -6.85 12.34 -3.64
CA TYR A 182 -8.27 12.59 -3.45
C TYR A 182 -8.89 13.29 -4.68
N GLU A 183 -8.25 14.36 -5.18
CA GLU A 183 -8.72 15.11 -6.34
C GLU A 183 -8.76 14.26 -7.63
N PHE A 184 -7.81 13.36 -7.81
CA PHE A 184 -7.82 12.39 -8.90
C PHE A 184 -8.96 11.39 -8.75
N LEU A 185 -9.08 10.74 -7.59
CA LEU A 185 -10.07 9.71 -7.32
C LEU A 185 -11.52 10.24 -7.36
N SER A 186 -11.73 11.51 -7.01
CA SER A 186 -13.06 12.14 -7.06
C SER A 186 -13.62 12.29 -8.48
N LYS A 187 -12.79 12.09 -9.51
CA LYS A 187 -13.16 12.17 -10.92
C LYS A 187 -13.34 10.79 -11.57
N GLN A 188 -13.16 9.67 -10.79
CA GLN A 188 -13.28 8.30 -11.26
C GLN A 188 -14.67 7.73 -10.91
#